data_683d71f97dcd59048f0f548a5d3accba
#
_entry.id   683d71f97dcd59048f0f548a5d3accba
#
_cell.length_a   1.000
_cell.length_b   1.000
_cell.length_c   1.000
_cell.angle_alpha   90.00
_cell.angle_beta   90.00
_cell.angle_gamma   90.00
#
_symmetry.space_group_name_H-M   'P 1'
#
loop_
_entity.id
_entity.type
_entity.pdbx_description
1 polymer ?
#
loop_
_entity_poly.entity_id
_entity_poly.type
_entity_poly.pdbx_seq_one_letter_code
_entity_poly.pdbx_strand_id
1 'polypeptide(L)'
;MRAKHRRGPAALLAAVGAVVLLAVAGCSGTAQGATGGTAEGGVTLEHATPLADPKAYGGPSTAVVADAALDPVAKDPKPQLPATVTDSQGTAVTITDTSRILALDIYGSTSRIVYDLGLGDNVVGRDTSSAYPEIIDKPLVTANGHELSGESILELAPTVIITDTSLGPWDVILQMRDAGIPVVVVDSHRGIDNVGGLIRQVANALGVPDEGEELAQRTEKAVDAKVAQIAAVAPKDPADKLRIVFLYVRGQAGVYYLFGKESGADALIDAVGGVDVATEIGWDGMKPITDEGLIKAAPDVILVMTKGLESVGGVDGLLERLPAVASTP
;
A
#
# COMPACT_ATOMS: atom_id res chain seq x y z
N MET A 1 -48.46 -54.42 -3.37
CA MET A 1 -48.92 -54.80 -4.71
C MET A 1 -47.95 -54.18 -5.71
N ARG A 2 -47.08 -54.97 -6.24
CA ARG A 2 -47.01 -55.57 -7.59
C ARG A 2 -47.32 -54.55 -8.67
N ALA A 3 -46.54 -54.25 -9.65
CA ALA A 3 -45.54 -54.88 -10.51
C ALA A 3 -45.62 -54.04 -11.79
N LYS A 4 -44.75 -53.89 -12.65
CA LYS A 4 -43.73 -54.60 -13.42
C LYS A 4 -43.38 -53.80 -14.68
N HIS A 5 -42.15 -53.67 -14.95
CA HIS A 5 -41.43 -53.85 -16.23
C HIS A 5 -42.00 -53.35 -17.56
N ARG A 6 -41.19 -52.63 -18.37
CA ARG A 6 -40.54 -53.24 -19.55
C ARG A 6 -39.50 -52.33 -20.23
N ARG A 7 -38.48 -53.03 -20.70
CA ARG A 7 -37.26 -52.59 -21.40
C ARG A 7 -37.47 -52.30 -22.89
N GLY A 8 -36.67 -51.37 -23.44
CA GLY A 8 -35.75 -51.40 -24.53
C GLY A 8 -36.34 -51.30 -25.98
N PRO A 9 -35.50 -51.26 -27.04
CA PRO A 9 -34.09 -50.87 -27.15
C PRO A 9 -33.78 -49.89 -28.29
N ALA A 10 -32.51 -49.48 -28.33
CA ALA A 10 -31.65 -48.85 -29.32
C ALA A 10 -32.09 -48.74 -30.79
N ALA A 11 -31.73 -47.60 -31.42
CA ALA A 11 -31.21 -47.58 -32.79
C ALA A 11 -30.32 -46.36 -33.03
N LEU A 12 -29.09 -46.63 -33.42
CA LEU A 12 -28.11 -45.72 -34.03
C LEU A 12 -28.66 -45.17 -35.35
N LEU A 13 -28.37 -43.90 -35.66
CA LEU A 13 -28.11 -43.48 -37.05
C LEU A 13 -27.20 -42.21 -37.02
N ALA A 14 -26.02 -42.36 -37.61
CA ALA A 14 -25.08 -41.34 -37.96
C ALA A 14 -25.52 -40.62 -39.22
N ALA A 15 -25.37 -39.29 -39.26
CA ALA A 15 -25.34 -38.54 -40.52
C ALA A 15 -24.33 -37.38 -40.40
N VAL A 16 -23.36 -37.44 -41.25
CA VAL A 16 -22.33 -36.46 -41.60
C VAL A 16 -22.96 -35.34 -42.39
N GLY A 17 -22.58 -34.08 -42.11
CA GLY A 17 -23.00 -32.94 -42.91
C GLY A 17 -22.27 -31.66 -42.60
N ALA A 18 -21.23 -31.42 -43.35
CA ALA A 18 -20.72 -30.18 -43.92
C ALA A 18 -20.53 -28.90 -43.05
N VAL A 19 -19.27 -28.56 -42.91
CA VAL A 19 -18.67 -27.27 -42.55
C VAL A 19 -19.12 -26.19 -43.57
N VAL A 20 -19.59 -25.05 -43.05
CA VAL A 20 -19.54 -23.77 -43.75
C VAL A 20 -18.95 -22.74 -42.80
N LEU A 21 -17.69 -22.37 -43.06
CA LEU A 21 -17.01 -21.21 -42.49
C LEU A 21 -17.61 -19.93 -43.09
N LEU A 22 -18.21 -19.12 -42.26
CA LEU A 22 -18.45 -17.70 -42.53
C LEU A 22 -17.70 -16.89 -41.46
N ALA A 23 -16.58 -16.33 -41.86
CA ALA A 23 -15.88 -15.30 -41.13
C ALA A 23 -16.71 -14.00 -41.20
N VAL A 24 -17.26 -13.60 -40.06
CA VAL A 24 -17.76 -12.22 -39.89
C VAL A 24 -16.88 -11.59 -38.82
N ALA A 25 -16.01 -10.70 -39.24
CA ALA A 25 -15.30 -9.78 -38.37
C ALA A 25 -16.34 -8.83 -37.76
N GLY A 26 -16.64 -9.05 -36.50
CA GLY A 26 -17.44 -8.16 -35.67
C GLY A 26 -16.63 -7.76 -34.44
N CYS A 27 -16.13 -6.54 -34.44
CA CYS A 27 -15.67 -5.87 -33.22
C CYS A 27 -16.87 -5.72 -32.28
N SER A 28 -16.94 -6.56 -31.26
CA SER A 28 -17.77 -6.32 -30.10
C SER A 28 -16.89 -6.49 -28.86
N GLY A 29 -16.50 -5.35 -28.27
CA GLY A 29 -15.88 -5.30 -26.96
C GLY A 29 -16.84 -5.89 -25.92
N THR A 30 -16.53 -7.08 -25.44
CA THR A 30 -17.18 -7.64 -24.26
C THR A 30 -16.51 -7.06 -23.03
N ALA A 31 -17.26 -6.22 -22.31
CA ALA A 31 -16.96 -5.87 -20.94
C ALA A 31 -16.95 -7.16 -20.12
N GLN A 32 -15.77 -7.62 -19.72
CA GLN A 32 -15.59 -8.75 -18.84
C GLN A 32 -15.64 -8.24 -17.40
N GLY A 33 -16.71 -8.52 -16.69
CA GLY A 33 -16.86 -8.24 -15.29
C GLY A 33 -15.76 -8.95 -14.48
N ALA A 34 -15.17 -8.24 -13.57
CA ALA A 34 -14.14 -8.74 -12.67
C ALA A 34 -14.72 -9.81 -11.74
N THR A 35 -14.56 -11.07 -12.10
CA THR A 35 -14.62 -12.18 -11.15
C THR A 35 -13.18 -12.46 -10.69
N GLY A 36 -12.97 -12.52 -9.36
CA GLY A 36 -11.66 -12.75 -8.74
C GLY A 36 -11.01 -14.04 -9.25
N GLY A 37 -10.21 -13.90 -10.28
CA GLY A 37 -9.24 -14.88 -10.76
C GLY A 37 -7.85 -14.32 -10.50
N THR A 38 -6.92 -15.20 -10.13
CA THR A 38 -5.49 -14.91 -10.09
C THR A 38 -5.11 -14.17 -11.37
N ALA A 39 -4.73 -12.90 -11.25
CA ALA A 39 -4.36 -12.07 -12.38
C ALA A 39 -3.07 -12.60 -12.99
N GLU A 40 -3.17 -13.36 -14.07
CA GLU A 40 -2.02 -13.65 -14.92
C GLU A 40 -1.53 -12.34 -15.54
N GLY A 41 -0.30 -12.00 -15.18
CA GLY A 41 0.61 -11.02 -15.72
C GLY A 41 0.02 -9.84 -16.50
N GLY A 42 -0.13 -8.68 -15.86
CA GLY A 42 -0.26 -7.42 -16.56
C GLY A 42 0.97 -7.17 -17.46
N VAL A 43 0.83 -6.31 -18.46
CA VAL A 43 1.96 -5.88 -19.31
C VAL A 43 2.99 -5.20 -18.44
N THR A 44 4.26 -5.64 -18.50
CA THR A 44 5.33 -4.94 -17.78
C THR A 44 5.54 -3.54 -18.39
N LEU A 45 6.04 -2.62 -17.59
CA LEU A 45 6.28 -1.23 -18.04
C LEU A 45 7.19 -1.17 -19.28
N GLU A 46 8.14 -2.10 -19.41
CA GLU A 46 9.04 -2.23 -20.57
C GLU A 46 8.30 -2.56 -21.88
N HIS A 47 7.16 -3.21 -21.79
CA HIS A 47 6.33 -3.62 -22.92
C HIS A 47 5.05 -2.78 -23.02
N ALA A 48 4.85 -1.82 -22.12
CA ALA A 48 3.71 -0.92 -22.16
C ALA A 48 3.85 0.07 -23.33
N THR A 49 2.75 0.29 -24.04
CA THR A 49 2.68 1.34 -25.05
C THR A 49 1.94 2.52 -24.45
N PRO A 50 2.60 3.67 -24.25
CA PRO A 50 1.91 4.86 -23.75
C PRO A 50 0.74 5.26 -24.65
N LEU A 51 -0.34 5.73 -24.05
CA LEU A 51 -1.44 6.33 -24.79
C LEU A 51 -0.97 7.63 -25.45
N ALA A 52 -1.44 7.89 -26.67
CA ALA A 52 -1.14 9.13 -27.37
C ALA A 52 -1.71 10.35 -26.63
N ASP A 53 -2.88 10.20 -26.02
CA ASP A 53 -3.51 11.20 -25.17
C ASP A 53 -4.06 10.50 -23.91
N PRO A 54 -3.29 10.48 -22.80
CA PRO A 54 -3.74 9.85 -21.58
C PRO A 54 -4.87 10.61 -20.90
N LYS A 55 -5.07 11.90 -21.17
CA LYS A 55 -6.15 12.71 -20.61
C LYS A 55 -7.51 12.38 -21.22
N ALA A 56 -7.53 11.92 -22.47
CA ALA A 56 -8.74 11.47 -23.14
C ALA A 56 -9.12 10.01 -22.84
N TYR A 57 -8.35 9.29 -22.02
CA TYR A 57 -8.68 7.91 -21.67
C TYR A 57 -9.88 7.83 -20.75
N GLY A 58 -10.91 7.11 -21.19
CA GLY A 58 -12.08 6.78 -20.37
C GLY A 58 -12.24 5.27 -20.30
N GLY A 59 -12.20 4.72 -19.10
CA GLY A 59 -12.41 3.30 -18.87
C GLY A 59 -11.62 2.73 -17.69
N PRO A 60 -11.84 1.47 -17.32
CA PRO A 60 -11.13 0.83 -16.22
C PRO A 60 -9.67 0.57 -16.61
N SER A 61 -8.77 0.79 -15.65
CA SER A 61 -7.36 0.41 -15.75
C SER A 61 -6.93 -0.19 -14.42
N THR A 62 -6.25 -1.33 -14.44
CA THR A 62 -5.80 -2.01 -13.24
C THR A 62 -4.30 -2.26 -13.32
N ALA A 63 -3.54 -1.68 -12.39
CA ALA A 63 -2.16 -2.04 -12.19
C ALA A 63 -2.09 -3.24 -11.24
N VAL A 64 -1.31 -4.25 -11.61
CA VAL A 64 -1.12 -5.47 -10.82
C VAL A 64 0.32 -5.52 -10.33
N VAL A 65 0.49 -5.71 -9.02
CA VAL A 65 1.80 -5.99 -8.45
C VAL A 65 2.16 -7.43 -8.76
N ALA A 66 3.19 -7.65 -9.55
CA ALA A 66 3.60 -8.97 -10.03
C ALA A 66 4.04 -9.90 -8.89
N ASP A 67 4.74 -9.34 -7.90
CA ASP A 67 5.18 -10.06 -6.71
C ASP A 67 5.13 -9.13 -5.48
N ALA A 68 4.23 -9.43 -4.56
CA ALA A 68 4.08 -8.75 -3.29
C ALA A 68 4.62 -9.59 -2.11
N ALA A 69 5.18 -10.78 -2.38
CA ALA A 69 5.75 -11.65 -1.38
C ALA A 69 6.92 -10.99 -0.65
N LEU A 70 7.17 -11.44 0.57
CA LEU A 70 8.37 -11.08 1.31
C LEU A 70 9.60 -11.69 0.61
N ASP A 71 10.65 -10.91 0.53
CA ASP A 71 11.96 -11.35 0.03
C ASP A 71 13.05 -10.94 1.03
N PRO A 72 13.16 -11.64 2.18
CA PRO A 72 14.10 -11.30 3.22
C PRO A 72 15.55 -11.37 2.72
N VAL A 73 16.36 -10.37 3.09
CA VAL A 73 17.81 -10.34 2.77
C VAL A 73 18.59 -11.41 3.51
N ALA A 74 18.08 -11.86 4.67
CA ALA A 74 18.70 -12.91 5.45
C ALA A 74 17.65 -13.89 5.99
N LYS A 75 18.06 -15.13 6.22
CA LYS A 75 17.27 -16.12 6.93
C LYS A 75 17.86 -16.28 8.34
N ASP A 76 17.05 -15.94 9.36
CA ASP A 76 17.44 -16.04 10.77
C ASP A 76 18.77 -15.32 11.08
N PRO A 77 18.84 -14.00 10.81
CA PRO A 77 20.03 -13.21 11.08
C PRO A 77 20.37 -13.24 12.57
N LYS A 78 21.64 -13.01 12.92
CA LYS A 78 22.11 -13.04 14.32
C LYS A 78 22.33 -11.61 14.79
N PRO A 79 21.42 -11.01 15.58
CA PRO A 79 21.57 -9.67 16.08
C PRO A 79 22.85 -9.47 16.90
N GLN A 80 23.56 -8.39 16.62
CA GLN A 80 24.73 -7.93 17.38
C GLN A 80 24.22 -7.11 18.57
N LEU A 81 24.07 -7.75 19.72
CA LEU A 81 23.56 -7.14 20.94
C LEU A 81 24.63 -7.08 22.04
N PRO A 82 24.61 -6.07 22.95
CA PRO A 82 23.64 -4.97 22.96
C PRO A 82 23.83 -3.99 21.82
N ALA A 83 22.72 -3.53 21.19
CA ALA A 83 22.71 -2.44 20.23
C ALA A 83 22.30 -1.13 20.94
N THR A 84 23.06 -0.05 20.72
CA THR A 84 22.71 1.27 21.26
C THR A 84 22.54 2.26 20.11
N VAL A 85 21.37 2.88 20.05
CA VAL A 85 21.04 3.87 19.01
C VAL A 85 20.56 5.16 19.65
N THR A 86 20.74 6.27 18.95
CA THR A 86 20.03 7.52 19.25
C THR A 86 18.82 7.60 18.34
N ASP A 87 17.63 7.61 18.93
CA ASP A 87 16.38 7.64 18.20
C ASP A 87 16.10 9.03 17.57
N SER A 88 15.06 9.16 16.76
CA SER A 88 14.72 10.42 16.10
C SER A 88 14.28 11.53 17.06
N GLN A 89 14.02 11.21 18.33
CA GLN A 89 13.77 12.18 19.39
C GLN A 89 15.03 12.60 20.16
N GLY A 90 16.22 12.08 19.78
CA GLY A 90 17.48 12.33 20.45
C GLY A 90 17.69 11.49 21.72
N THR A 91 16.87 10.46 21.95
CA THR A 91 16.98 9.57 23.11
C THR A 91 17.94 8.43 22.80
N ALA A 92 18.92 8.20 23.67
CA ALA A 92 19.79 7.01 23.60
C ALA A 92 19.03 5.80 24.15
N VAL A 93 18.87 4.76 23.31
CA VAL A 93 18.15 3.52 23.65
C VAL A 93 19.11 2.35 23.47
N THR A 94 19.22 1.50 24.48
CA THR A 94 20.00 0.27 24.42
C THR A 94 19.07 -0.93 24.38
N ILE A 95 19.21 -1.73 23.34
CA ILE A 95 18.45 -2.94 23.09
C ILE A 95 19.34 -4.15 23.41
N THR A 96 18.89 -5.01 24.32
CA THR A 96 19.62 -6.20 24.76
C THR A 96 18.96 -7.51 24.32
N ASP A 97 17.73 -7.44 23.83
CA ASP A 97 16.94 -8.60 23.43
C ASP A 97 15.99 -8.23 22.27
N THR A 98 16.02 -8.98 21.20
CA THR A 98 15.16 -8.85 20.01
C THR A 98 14.31 -10.09 19.76
N SER A 99 14.11 -10.92 20.79
CA SER A 99 13.32 -12.15 20.67
C SER A 99 11.80 -11.89 20.54
N ARG A 100 11.32 -10.71 20.95
CA ARG A 100 9.91 -10.32 20.91
C ARG A 100 9.78 -8.88 20.42
N ILE A 101 9.73 -8.72 19.12
CA ILE A 101 9.70 -7.42 18.46
C ILE A 101 8.25 -6.96 18.25
N LEU A 102 7.98 -5.69 18.54
CA LEU A 102 6.76 -5.00 18.19
C LEU A 102 7.12 -3.78 17.34
N ALA A 103 6.75 -3.79 16.07
CA ALA A 103 7.06 -2.73 15.11
C ALA A 103 5.75 -2.10 14.62
N LEU A 104 5.57 -0.80 14.90
CA LEU A 104 4.28 -0.12 14.82
C LEU A 104 4.41 1.24 14.14
N ASP A 105 3.63 1.48 13.10
CA ASP A 105 3.40 2.79 12.50
C ASP A 105 2.05 2.82 11.75
N ILE A 106 1.56 4.01 11.40
CA ILE A 106 0.30 4.14 10.67
C ILE A 106 0.38 3.63 9.22
N TYR A 107 1.59 3.40 8.72
CA TYR A 107 1.86 3.02 7.33
C TYR A 107 2.07 1.51 7.16
N GLY A 108 2.37 0.77 8.25
CA GLY A 108 2.76 -0.64 8.23
C GLY A 108 4.18 -0.88 7.70
N SER A 109 4.97 0.19 7.54
CA SER A 109 6.30 0.11 6.93
C SER A 109 7.36 -0.44 7.87
N THR A 110 7.33 -0.09 9.16
CA THR A 110 8.29 -0.60 10.15
C THR A 110 8.21 -2.10 10.33
N SER A 111 7.00 -2.66 10.43
CA SER A 111 6.83 -4.11 10.53
C SER A 111 7.32 -4.82 9.26
N ARG A 112 7.03 -4.28 8.08
CA ARG A 112 7.49 -4.83 6.81
C ARG A 112 9.02 -4.89 6.75
N ILE A 113 9.71 -3.83 7.18
CA ILE A 113 11.18 -3.80 7.26
C ILE A 113 11.70 -4.92 8.16
N VAL A 114 11.10 -5.15 9.33
CA VAL A 114 11.50 -6.24 10.24
C VAL A 114 11.41 -7.60 9.57
N TYR A 115 10.35 -7.85 8.81
CA TYR A 115 10.20 -9.11 8.04
C TYR A 115 11.23 -9.21 6.91
N ASP A 116 11.46 -8.14 6.16
CA ASP A 116 12.43 -8.13 5.05
C ASP A 116 13.89 -8.20 5.53
N LEU A 117 14.16 -7.83 6.79
CA LEU A 117 15.45 -8.10 7.48
C LEU A 117 15.61 -9.57 7.90
N GLY A 118 14.57 -10.40 7.82
CA GLY A 118 14.59 -11.81 8.23
C GLY A 118 14.26 -12.04 9.71
N LEU A 119 13.74 -11.04 10.43
CA LEU A 119 13.35 -11.12 11.84
C LEU A 119 11.83 -11.29 12.06
N GLY A 120 11.08 -11.64 11.03
CA GLY A 120 9.62 -11.77 11.08
C GLY A 120 9.11 -12.79 12.11
N ASP A 121 9.85 -13.88 12.36
CA ASP A 121 9.49 -14.88 13.36
C ASP A 121 9.49 -14.30 14.79
N ASN A 122 10.26 -13.25 15.04
CA ASN A 122 10.35 -12.57 16.33
C ASN A 122 9.23 -11.53 16.53
N VAL A 123 8.44 -11.22 15.49
CA VAL A 123 7.33 -10.26 15.60
C VAL A 123 6.18 -10.87 16.39
N VAL A 124 5.75 -10.19 17.45
CA VAL A 124 4.75 -10.70 18.40
C VAL A 124 3.36 -10.08 18.26
N GLY A 125 3.24 -8.99 17.56
CA GLY A 125 1.96 -8.29 17.34
C GLY A 125 2.05 -7.32 16.17
N ARG A 126 0.93 -6.68 15.85
CA ARG A 126 0.80 -5.74 14.74
C ARG A 126 -0.14 -4.59 15.03
N ASP A 127 0.02 -3.51 14.28
CA ASP A 127 -1.00 -2.47 14.13
C ASP A 127 -2.04 -2.81 13.03
N THR A 128 -3.05 -1.96 12.88
CA THR A 128 -4.11 -2.13 11.87
C THR A 128 -3.60 -2.02 10.44
N SER A 129 -2.58 -1.21 10.19
CA SER A 129 -2.02 -0.98 8.84
C SER A 129 -1.15 -2.13 8.37
N SER A 130 -0.54 -2.84 9.31
CA SER A 130 0.24 -4.05 9.04
C SER A 130 -0.71 -5.23 8.76
N ALA A 131 -1.12 -5.40 7.49
CA ALA A 131 -2.17 -6.34 7.08
C ALA A 131 -1.78 -7.24 5.89
N TYR A 132 -0.50 -7.46 5.66
CA TYR A 132 0.00 -8.40 4.66
C TYR A 132 -0.07 -9.85 5.18
N PRO A 133 -0.03 -10.88 4.29
CA PRO A 133 -0.33 -12.28 4.65
C PRO A 133 0.49 -12.83 5.82
N GLU A 134 1.77 -12.50 5.91
CA GLU A 134 2.69 -13.07 6.90
C GLU A 134 2.48 -12.51 8.31
N ILE A 135 1.82 -11.34 8.45
CA ILE A 135 1.59 -10.72 9.76
C ILE A 135 0.12 -10.72 10.17
N ILE A 136 -0.81 -10.98 9.27
CA ILE A 136 -2.25 -10.77 9.49
C ILE A 136 -2.80 -11.54 10.70
N ASP A 137 -2.24 -12.70 11.00
CA ASP A 137 -2.65 -13.56 12.12
C ASP A 137 -2.01 -13.16 13.47
N LYS A 138 -1.09 -12.18 13.48
CA LYS A 138 -0.51 -11.69 14.73
C LYS A 138 -1.54 -10.87 15.51
N PRO A 139 -1.51 -10.90 16.86
CA PRO A 139 -2.40 -10.11 17.71
C PRO A 139 -2.35 -8.62 17.38
N LEU A 140 -3.53 -7.99 17.34
CA LEU A 140 -3.69 -6.57 17.06
C LEU A 140 -3.50 -5.76 18.36
N VAL A 141 -2.64 -4.76 18.33
CA VAL A 141 -2.39 -3.86 19.47
C VAL A 141 -2.98 -2.46 19.29
N THR A 142 -3.76 -2.25 18.24
CA THR A 142 -4.50 -1.01 18.01
C THR A 142 -6.00 -1.23 18.15
N ALA A 143 -6.70 -0.24 18.71
CA ALA A 143 -8.15 -0.19 18.82
C ALA A 143 -8.69 1.02 18.02
N ASN A 144 -9.99 1.07 17.78
CA ASN A 144 -10.65 2.21 17.13
C ASN A 144 -9.95 2.73 15.85
N GLY A 145 -9.33 1.80 15.11
CA GLY A 145 -8.51 2.09 13.94
C GLY A 145 -7.02 2.14 14.28
N HIS A 146 -6.50 3.26 14.71
CA HIS A 146 -5.06 3.49 14.90
C HIS A 146 -4.66 3.88 16.33
N GLU A 147 -5.54 3.69 17.29
CA GLU A 147 -5.29 4.01 18.69
C GLU A 147 -4.55 2.87 19.39
N LEU A 148 -3.39 3.15 19.98
CA LEU A 148 -2.59 2.15 20.68
C LEU A 148 -3.29 1.68 21.96
N SER A 149 -3.31 0.36 22.20
CA SER A 149 -3.78 -0.26 23.43
C SER A 149 -2.58 -0.67 24.30
N GLY A 150 -2.33 0.06 25.37
CA GLY A 150 -1.23 -0.25 26.30
C GLY A 150 -1.38 -1.63 26.95
N GLU A 151 -2.61 -2.05 27.28
CA GLU A 151 -2.90 -3.37 27.81
C GLU A 151 -2.51 -4.48 26.83
N SER A 152 -2.96 -4.36 25.57
CA SER A 152 -2.62 -5.36 24.54
C SER A 152 -1.11 -5.42 24.27
N ILE A 153 -0.41 -4.28 24.32
CA ILE A 153 1.05 -4.26 24.16
C ILE A 153 1.73 -4.98 25.33
N LEU A 154 1.35 -4.68 26.58
CA LEU A 154 1.93 -5.30 27.76
C LEU A 154 1.67 -6.80 27.82
N GLU A 155 0.48 -7.27 27.40
CA GLU A 155 0.14 -8.70 27.34
C GLU A 155 1.08 -9.46 26.40
N LEU A 156 1.54 -8.85 25.34
CA LEU A 156 2.51 -9.43 24.41
C LEU A 156 3.94 -9.46 24.97
N ALA A 157 4.22 -8.78 26.08
CA ALA A 157 5.53 -8.72 26.71
C ALA A 157 6.67 -8.51 25.69
N PRO A 158 6.65 -7.44 24.87
CA PRO A 158 7.70 -7.19 23.88
C PRO A 158 9.04 -6.89 24.58
N THR A 159 10.14 -7.34 23.99
CA THR A 159 11.50 -7.03 24.46
C THR A 159 12.06 -5.77 23.81
N VAL A 160 11.45 -5.32 22.71
CA VAL A 160 11.74 -4.05 22.04
C VAL A 160 10.52 -3.58 21.26
N ILE A 161 10.27 -2.29 21.26
CA ILE A 161 9.27 -1.62 20.43
C ILE A 161 9.99 -0.67 19.48
N ILE A 162 9.73 -0.82 18.18
CA ILE A 162 10.11 0.15 17.14
C ILE A 162 8.84 0.86 16.71
N THR A 163 8.83 2.18 16.80
CA THR A 163 7.65 2.98 16.43
C THR A 163 8.09 4.34 15.90
N ASP A 164 7.12 5.11 15.40
CA ASP A 164 7.30 6.52 15.09
C ASP A 164 6.27 7.36 15.86
N THR A 165 6.02 8.59 15.43
CA THR A 165 5.04 9.48 16.08
C THR A 165 3.66 9.46 15.41
N SER A 166 3.43 8.54 14.47
CA SER A 166 2.19 8.51 13.67
C SER A 166 1.01 7.82 14.38
N LEU A 167 1.29 6.96 15.37
CA LEU A 167 0.27 6.31 16.21
C LEU A 167 0.19 6.94 17.59
N GLY A 168 -1.00 6.96 18.17
CA GLY A 168 -1.24 7.51 19.50
C GLY A 168 -2.22 6.67 20.32
N PRO A 169 -2.53 7.10 21.55
CA PRO A 169 -1.98 8.28 22.24
C PRO A 169 -0.52 8.09 22.69
N TRP A 170 0.25 9.16 22.70
CA TRP A 170 1.67 9.13 23.05
C TRP A 170 1.93 8.63 24.47
N ASP A 171 1.00 8.85 25.39
CA ASP A 171 1.07 8.37 26.76
C ASP A 171 1.25 6.85 26.87
N VAL A 172 0.76 6.08 25.89
CA VAL A 172 0.98 4.63 25.82
C VAL A 172 2.46 4.32 25.61
N ILE A 173 3.13 5.08 24.75
CA ILE A 173 4.58 4.92 24.52
C ILE A 173 5.38 5.27 25.78
N LEU A 174 5.00 6.33 26.50
CA LEU A 174 5.63 6.68 27.77
C LEU A 174 5.43 5.56 28.82
N GLN A 175 4.22 4.97 28.91
CA GLN A 175 3.97 3.83 29.79
C GLN A 175 4.86 2.64 29.45
N MET A 176 5.12 2.35 28.19
CA MET A 176 6.02 1.24 27.80
C MET A 176 7.46 1.53 28.25
N ARG A 177 7.94 2.75 28.12
CA ARG A 177 9.24 3.18 28.62
C ARG A 177 9.32 3.07 30.15
N ASP A 178 8.29 3.50 30.86
CA ASP A 178 8.19 3.39 32.33
C ASP A 178 8.13 1.93 32.80
N ALA A 179 7.57 1.03 32.02
CA ALA A 179 7.60 -0.42 32.25
C ALA A 179 8.97 -1.06 31.97
N GLY A 180 9.96 -0.27 31.53
CA GLY A 180 11.32 -0.73 31.26
C GLY A 180 11.49 -1.39 29.88
N ILE A 181 10.52 -1.25 28.99
CA ILE A 181 10.60 -1.76 27.62
C ILE A 181 11.38 -0.75 26.77
N PRO A 182 12.47 -1.16 26.10
CA PRO A 182 13.17 -0.30 25.14
C PRO A 182 12.24 0.11 24.00
N VAL A 183 12.02 1.42 23.82
CA VAL A 183 11.23 1.98 22.72
C VAL A 183 12.11 2.89 21.88
N VAL A 184 12.32 2.51 20.63
CA VAL A 184 13.04 3.29 19.62
C VAL A 184 12.05 4.00 18.73
N VAL A 185 12.15 5.33 18.68
CA VAL A 185 11.32 6.17 17.80
C VAL A 185 12.10 6.46 16.53
N VAL A 186 11.67 5.89 15.43
CA VAL A 186 12.25 6.14 14.10
C VAL A 186 11.64 7.38 13.45
N ASP A 187 12.22 7.83 12.34
CA ASP A 187 11.68 8.94 11.56
C ASP A 187 10.26 8.64 11.08
N SER A 188 9.35 9.58 11.28
CA SER A 188 7.96 9.49 10.81
C SER A 188 7.76 9.95 9.38
N HIS A 189 8.75 10.60 8.78
CA HIS A 189 8.69 10.99 7.38
C HIS A 189 8.71 9.76 6.47
N ARG A 190 7.81 9.73 5.49
CA ARG A 190 7.73 8.67 4.49
C ARG A 190 7.83 9.27 3.10
N GLY A 191 8.92 8.95 2.42
CA GLY A 191 9.20 9.42 1.07
C GLY A 191 10.15 8.45 0.36
N ILE A 192 10.23 8.60 -0.93
CA ILE A 192 11.16 7.81 -1.76
C ILE A 192 12.61 8.09 -1.37
N ASP A 193 12.88 9.31 -0.97
CA ASP A 193 14.21 9.83 -0.62
C ASP A 193 14.73 9.35 0.73
N ASN A 194 13.85 8.89 1.63
CA ASN A 194 14.28 8.46 2.97
C ASN A 194 14.04 6.97 3.28
N VAL A 195 13.54 6.18 2.32
CA VAL A 195 13.25 4.76 2.56
C VAL A 195 14.47 3.97 3.03
N GLY A 196 15.64 4.20 2.44
CA GLY A 196 16.89 3.57 2.87
C GLY A 196 17.32 4.02 4.26
N GLY A 197 17.11 5.30 4.60
CA GLY A 197 17.36 5.84 5.93
C GLY A 197 16.53 5.16 7.01
N LEU A 198 15.24 4.97 6.77
CA LEU A 198 14.32 4.26 7.68
C LEU A 198 14.73 2.80 7.87
N ILE A 199 15.08 2.09 6.79
CA ILE A 199 15.55 0.70 6.85
C ILE A 199 16.79 0.60 7.76
N ARG A 200 17.77 1.49 7.57
CA ARG A 200 18.99 1.53 8.40
C ARG A 200 18.70 1.83 9.87
N GLN A 201 17.76 2.73 10.17
CA GLN A 201 17.35 3.03 11.54
C GLN A 201 16.77 1.80 12.24
N VAL A 202 15.82 1.11 11.59
CA VAL A 202 15.20 -0.12 12.13
C VAL A 202 16.25 -1.23 12.33
N ALA A 203 17.09 -1.46 11.32
CA ALA A 203 18.12 -2.50 11.38
C ALA A 203 19.16 -2.25 12.47
N ASN A 204 19.64 -1.01 12.61
CA ASN A 204 20.58 -0.64 13.66
C ASN A 204 19.98 -0.86 15.06
N ALA A 205 18.70 -0.50 15.25
CA ALA A 205 18.00 -0.74 16.50
C ALA A 205 17.87 -2.22 16.83
N LEU A 206 17.70 -3.07 15.82
CA LEU A 206 17.56 -4.51 15.98
C LEU A 206 18.92 -5.26 15.97
N GLY A 207 20.04 -4.54 15.84
CA GLY A 207 21.38 -5.11 15.88
C GLY A 207 21.77 -5.90 14.64
N VAL A 208 21.17 -5.60 13.48
CA VAL A 208 21.42 -6.25 12.17
C VAL A 208 21.83 -5.20 11.11
N PRO A 209 22.90 -4.41 11.36
CA PRO A 209 23.27 -3.30 10.50
C PRO A 209 23.68 -3.73 9.08
N ASP A 210 24.31 -4.89 8.92
CA ASP A 210 24.78 -5.38 7.63
C ASP A 210 23.59 -5.78 6.73
N GLU A 211 22.61 -6.48 7.29
CA GLU A 211 21.35 -6.80 6.64
C GLU A 211 20.54 -5.53 6.30
N GLY A 212 20.62 -4.55 7.21
CA GLY A 212 20.00 -3.23 6.99
C GLY A 212 20.59 -2.49 5.81
N GLU A 213 21.90 -2.49 5.65
CA GLU A 213 22.57 -1.87 4.50
C GLU A 213 22.25 -2.61 3.20
N GLU A 214 22.25 -3.94 3.20
CA GLU A 214 21.87 -4.74 2.04
C GLU A 214 20.43 -4.46 1.62
N LEU A 215 19.48 -4.47 2.56
CA LEU A 215 18.06 -4.19 2.27
C LEU A 215 17.87 -2.76 1.76
N ALA A 216 18.53 -1.79 2.39
CA ALA A 216 18.44 -0.39 1.99
C ALA A 216 18.94 -0.19 0.55
N GLN A 217 20.13 -0.68 0.22
CA GLN A 217 20.70 -0.57 -1.13
C GLN A 217 19.84 -1.29 -2.19
N ARG A 218 19.32 -2.49 -1.87
CA ARG A 218 18.42 -3.23 -2.75
C ARG A 218 17.15 -2.44 -3.02
N THR A 219 16.54 -1.86 -1.98
CA THR A 219 15.30 -1.10 -2.08
C THR A 219 15.52 0.21 -2.85
N GLU A 220 16.53 0.99 -2.50
CA GLU A 220 16.90 2.23 -3.19
C GLU A 220 17.13 1.99 -4.69
N LYS A 221 17.92 0.97 -5.02
CA LYS A 221 18.19 0.59 -6.41
C LYS A 221 16.92 0.16 -7.17
N ALA A 222 16.02 -0.58 -6.52
CA ALA A 222 14.77 -1.02 -7.15
C ALA A 222 13.84 0.18 -7.41
N VAL A 223 13.76 1.11 -6.47
CA VAL A 223 13.00 2.36 -6.60
C VAL A 223 13.56 3.21 -7.74
N ASP A 224 14.87 3.48 -7.74
CA ASP A 224 15.54 4.27 -8.77
C ASP A 224 15.33 3.67 -10.17
N ALA A 225 15.49 2.35 -10.29
CA ALA A 225 15.26 1.65 -11.56
C ALA A 225 13.80 1.81 -12.03
N LYS A 226 12.83 1.71 -11.12
CA LYS A 226 11.41 1.86 -11.45
C LYS A 226 11.09 3.31 -11.87
N VAL A 227 11.57 4.30 -11.12
CA VAL A 227 11.40 5.71 -11.45
C VAL A 227 12.02 6.03 -12.83
N ALA A 228 13.21 5.49 -13.11
CA ALA A 228 13.86 5.67 -14.41
C ALA A 228 13.05 5.03 -15.57
N GLN A 229 12.48 3.83 -15.37
CA GLN A 229 11.58 3.19 -16.34
C GLN A 229 10.34 4.04 -16.62
N ILE A 230 9.70 4.57 -15.58
CA ILE A 230 8.53 5.44 -15.69
C ILE A 230 8.92 6.73 -16.42
N ALA A 231 10.02 7.36 -16.04
CA ALA A 231 10.51 8.58 -16.68
C ALA A 231 10.83 8.40 -18.17
N ALA A 232 11.16 7.18 -18.62
CA ALA A 232 11.40 6.89 -20.03
C ALA A 232 10.12 6.93 -20.88
N VAL A 233 8.97 6.61 -20.30
CA VAL A 233 7.66 6.54 -20.99
C VAL A 233 6.74 7.71 -20.67
N ALA A 234 6.93 8.38 -19.54
CA ALA A 234 6.13 9.53 -19.13
C ALA A 234 6.28 10.72 -20.09
N PRO A 235 5.22 11.53 -20.30
CA PRO A 235 5.29 12.75 -21.09
C PRO A 235 6.39 13.68 -20.59
N LYS A 236 7.14 14.29 -21.51
CA LYS A 236 8.24 15.23 -21.17
C LYS A 236 7.73 16.64 -20.95
N ASP A 237 6.71 17.05 -21.74
CA ASP A 237 6.08 18.36 -21.55
C ASP A 237 5.15 18.28 -20.32
N PRO A 238 5.31 19.16 -19.32
CA PRO A 238 4.41 19.24 -18.18
C PRO A 238 2.93 19.41 -18.55
N ALA A 239 2.63 20.05 -19.68
CA ALA A 239 1.27 20.23 -20.17
C ALA A 239 0.58 18.91 -20.56
N ASP A 240 1.37 17.92 -20.98
CA ASP A 240 0.87 16.59 -21.38
C ASP A 240 0.80 15.60 -20.21
N LYS A 241 1.41 15.94 -19.07
CA LYS A 241 1.34 15.10 -17.85
C LYS A 241 -0.05 15.10 -17.25
N LEU A 242 -0.42 13.97 -16.64
CA LEU A 242 -1.65 13.88 -15.84
C LEU A 242 -1.51 14.73 -14.59
N ARG A 243 -2.52 15.53 -14.32
CA ARG A 243 -2.69 16.32 -13.10
C ARG A 243 -3.36 15.45 -12.05
N ILE A 244 -2.68 15.15 -10.98
CA ILE A 244 -3.09 14.13 -10.02
C ILE A 244 -3.25 14.75 -8.65
N VAL A 245 -4.28 14.34 -7.91
CA VAL A 245 -4.43 14.60 -6.48
C VAL A 245 -4.62 13.30 -5.72
N PHE A 246 -4.19 13.24 -4.46
CA PHE A 246 -4.52 12.15 -3.55
C PHE A 246 -5.59 12.62 -2.57
N LEU A 247 -6.76 11.97 -2.64
CA LEU A 247 -7.90 12.26 -1.78
C LEU A 247 -8.09 11.14 -0.75
N TYR A 248 -7.97 11.48 0.53
CA TYR A 248 -8.33 10.61 1.62
C TYR A 248 -9.83 10.71 1.90
N VAL A 249 -10.51 9.57 1.87
CA VAL A 249 -11.96 9.47 2.04
C VAL A 249 -12.25 8.53 3.20
N ARG A 250 -13.12 8.96 4.11
CA ARG A 250 -13.63 8.13 5.21
C ARG A 250 -15.12 8.38 5.39
N GLY A 251 -15.95 7.50 4.84
CA GLY A 251 -17.38 7.72 4.65
C GLY A 251 -18.20 7.92 5.92
N GLN A 252 -17.88 7.22 6.98
CA GLN A 252 -18.64 7.32 8.24
C GLN A 252 -18.39 8.64 8.98
N ALA A 253 -17.28 9.30 8.73
CA ALA A 253 -16.92 10.56 9.38
C ALA A 253 -17.23 11.80 8.53
N GLY A 254 -17.64 11.63 7.25
CA GLY A 254 -17.81 12.73 6.30
C GLY A 254 -16.53 13.54 6.08
N VAL A 255 -15.39 12.87 6.18
CA VAL A 255 -14.06 13.50 6.18
C VAL A 255 -13.41 13.28 4.84
N TYR A 256 -13.03 14.38 4.20
CA TYR A 256 -12.31 14.41 2.93
C TYR A 256 -11.08 15.29 3.13
N TYR A 257 -9.88 14.67 3.00
CA TYR A 257 -8.62 15.37 3.11
C TYR A 257 -7.86 15.29 1.80
N LEU A 258 -7.32 16.42 1.37
CA LEU A 258 -6.34 16.46 0.30
C LEU A 258 -4.94 16.33 0.89
N PHE A 259 -4.14 15.45 0.31
CA PHE A 259 -2.73 15.28 0.62
C PHE A 259 -1.93 16.15 -0.35
N GLY A 260 -1.11 17.03 0.19
CA GLY A 260 -0.28 17.96 -0.57
C GLY A 260 1.20 17.79 -0.25
N LYS A 261 1.93 18.87 -0.41
CA LYS A 261 3.38 18.90 -0.20
C LYS A 261 3.78 18.33 1.16
N GLU A 262 4.83 17.53 1.19
CA GLU A 262 5.39 16.86 2.39
C GLU A 262 4.46 15.81 3.03
N SER A 263 3.42 15.39 2.32
CA SER A 263 2.54 14.31 2.79
C SER A 263 3.01 12.90 2.36
N GLY A 264 4.01 12.83 1.46
CA GLY A 264 4.44 11.61 0.78
C GLY A 264 3.65 11.31 -0.50
N ALA A 265 2.43 11.83 -0.65
CA ALA A 265 1.66 11.69 -1.88
C ALA A 265 2.29 12.47 -3.04
N ASP A 266 2.82 13.66 -2.77
CA ASP A 266 3.58 14.49 -3.70
C ASP A 266 4.76 13.73 -4.33
N ALA A 267 5.62 13.13 -3.51
CA ALA A 267 6.76 12.35 -3.99
C ALA A 267 6.32 11.13 -4.82
N LEU A 268 5.22 10.46 -4.44
CA LEU A 268 4.68 9.34 -5.19
C LEU A 268 4.10 9.77 -6.54
N ILE A 269 3.36 10.87 -6.58
CA ILE A 269 2.78 11.43 -7.81
C ILE A 269 3.88 11.83 -8.79
N ASP A 270 4.93 12.49 -8.31
CA ASP A 270 6.09 12.86 -9.13
C ASP A 270 6.81 11.61 -9.66
N ALA A 271 6.99 10.59 -8.83
CA ALA A 271 7.65 9.35 -9.22
C ALA A 271 6.91 8.57 -10.30
N VAL A 272 5.58 8.63 -10.32
CA VAL A 272 4.76 8.02 -11.40
C VAL A 272 4.65 8.92 -12.63
N GLY A 273 5.35 10.04 -12.67
CA GLY A 273 5.43 10.96 -13.82
C GLY A 273 4.25 11.91 -13.94
N GLY A 274 3.42 12.06 -12.91
CA GLY A 274 2.32 13.01 -12.85
C GLY A 274 2.77 14.43 -12.45
N VAL A 275 1.78 15.30 -12.26
CA VAL A 275 1.91 16.61 -11.62
C VAL A 275 1.07 16.60 -10.37
N ASP A 276 1.68 16.80 -9.20
CA ASP A 276 0.94 16.97 -7.96
C ASP A 276 0.27 18.34 -7.91
N VAL A 277 -1.04 18.35 -8.15
CA VAL A 277 -1.83 19.59 -8.21
C VAL A 277 -1.96 20.22 -6.84
N ALA A 278 -1.93 19.42 -5.77
CA ALA A 278 -2.02 19.94 -4.42
C ALA A 278 -0.81 20.83 -4.11
N THR A 279 0.39 20.40 -4.49
CA THR A 279 1.60 21.25 -4.38
C THR A 279 1.51 22.51 -5.24
N GLU A 280 1.00 22.44 -6.49
CA GLU A 280 0.84 23.60 -7.35
C GLU A 280 -0.05 24.71 -6.73
N ILE A 281 -1.13 24.31 -6.05
CA ILE A 281 -2.05 25.27 -5.41
C ILE A 281 -1.61 25.70 -4.00
N GLY A 282 -0.39 25.30 -3.57
CA GLY A 282 0.17 25.64 -2.27
C GLY A 282 -0.47 24.92 -1.10
N TRP A 283 -0.87 23.65 -1.31
CA TRP A 283 -1.44 22.78 -0.28
C TRP A 283 -0.37 22.01 0.44
N ASP A 284 -0.06 22.39 1.67
CA ASP A 284 0.96 21.72 2.49
C ASP A 284 0.32 20.72 3.45
N GLY A 285 0.92 19.53 3.52
CA GLY A 285 0.49 18.44 4.41
C GLY A 285 -0.91 17.92 4.07
N MET A 286 -1.58 17.36 5.06
CA MET A 286 -2.94 16.82 4.94
C MET A 286 -3.95 17.77 5.57
N LYS A 287 -4.89 18.30 4.79
CA LYS A 287 -5.93 19.25 5.26
C LYS A 287 -7.29 18.90 4.67
N PRO A 288 -8.40 19.24 5.38
CA PRO A 288 -9.74 19.10 4.82
C PRO A 288 -9.88 19.94 3.54
N ILE A 289 -10.44 19.35 2.49
CA ILE A 289 -10.72 20.06 1.24
C ILE A 289 -12.19 20.46 1.15
N THR A 290 -12.45 21.60 0.50
CA THR A 290 -13.79 22.06 0.12
C THR A 290 -14.06 21.72 -1.34
N ASP A 291 -15.33 21.67 -1.73
CA ASP A 291 -15.76 21.48 -3.13
C ASP A 291 -15.09 22.49 -4.05
N GLU A 292 -15.07 23.79 -3.66
CA GLU A 292 -14.43 24.84 -4.42
C GLU A 292 -12.91 24.60 -4.58
N GLY A 293 -12.25 24.12 -3.53
CA GLY A 293 -10.82 23.77 -3.57
C GLY A 293 -10.54 22.67 -4.56
N LEU A 294 -11.36 21.62 -4.61
CA LEU A 294 -11.20 20.49 -5.54
C LEU A 294 -11.47 20.93 -7.00
N ILE A 295 -12.52 21.71 -7.23
CA ILE A 295 -12.83 22.25 -8.57
C ILE A 295 -11.68 23.15 -9.06
N LYS A 296 -11.14 24.00 -8.18
CA LYS A 296 -10.00 24.88 -8.51
C LYS A 296 -8.72 24.06 -8.83
N ALA A 297 -8.52 22.97 -8.13
CA ALA A 297 -7.39 22.06 -8.39
C ALA A 297 -7.48 21.46 -9.78
N ALA A 298 -8.68 21.21 -10.32
CA ALA A 298 -8.93 20.68 -11.66
C ALA A 298 -8.02 19.48 -12.01
N PRO A 299 -8.04 18.39 -11.22
CA PRO A 299 -7.21 17.22 -11.49
C PRO A 299 -7.77 16.39 -12.66
N ASP A 300 -6.89 15.79 -13.47
CA ASP A 300 -7.25 14.75 -14.45
C ASP A 300 -7.50 13.39 -13.79
N VAL A 301 -6.83 13.15 -12.63
CA VAL A 301 -6.91 11.88 -11.88
C VAL A 301 -7.01 12.15 -10.38
N ILE A 302 -7.93 11.46 -9.73
CA ILE A 302 -8.05 11.44 -8.27
C ILE A 302 -7.65 10.07 -7.76
N LEU A 303 -6.53 9.99 -7.03
CA LEU A 303 -6.11 8.78 -6.34
C LEU A 303 -6.88 8.65 -5.03
N VAL A 304 -7.45 7.48 -4.78
CA VAL A 304 -8.22 7.16 -3.57
C VAL A 304 -7.84 5.78 -3.08
N MET A 305 -7.74 5.60 -1.78
CA MET A 305 -7.57 4.26 -1.20
C MET A 305 -8.82 3.41 -1.41
N THR A 306 -8.66 2.16 -1.81
CA THR A 306 -9.75 1.22 -2.10
C THR A 306 -10.76 1.14 -0.94
N LYS A 307 -10.30 0.91 0.30
CA LYS A 307 -11.18 0.84 1.48
C LYS A 307 -11.85 2.17 1.81
N GLY A 308 -11.20 3.30 1.49
CA GLY A 308 -11.80 4.62 1.60
C GLY A 308 -12.97 4.77 0.62
N LEU A 309 -12.75 4.40 -0.64
CA LEU A 309 -13.80 4.43 -1.66
C LEU A 309 -14.97 3.50 -1.32
N GLU A 310 -14.69 2.28 -0.88
CA GLU A 310 -15.71 1.32 -0.39
C GLU A 310 -16.52 1.91 0.76
N SER A 311 -15.90 2.63 1.69
CA SER A 311 -16.55 3.21 2.86
C SER A 311 -17.61 4.26 2.54
N VAL A 312 -17.54 4.87 1.37
CA VAL A 312 -18.53 5.84 0.88
C VAL A 312 -19.55 5.24 -0.08
N GLY A 313 -19.43 3.96 -0.45
CA GLY A 313 -20.33 3.28 -1.37
C GLY A 313 -19.81 3.23 -2.83
N GLY A 314 -18.48 3.25 -2.98
CA GLY A 314 -17.84 3.22 -4.29
C GLY A 314 -17.84 4.58 -5.00
N VAL A 315 -17.65 4.56 -6.31
CA VAL A 315 -17.61 5.79 -7.14
C VAL A 315 -18.92 6.55 -7.07
N ASP A 316 -20.06 5.88 -7.20
CA ASP A 316 -21.38 6.51 -7.17
C ASP A 316 -21.62 7.21 -5.82
N GLY A 317 -21.30 6.53 -4.71
CA GLY A 317 -21.43 7.11 -3.39
C GLY A 317 -20.46 8.26 -3.13
N LEU A 318 -19.26 8.26 -3.72
CA LEU A 318 -18.33 9.38 -3.68
C LEU A 318 -18.90 10.60 -4.43
N LEU A 319 -19.43 10.40 -5.64
CA LEU A 319 -20.04 11.46 -6.46
C LEU A 319 -21.27 12.07 -5.77
N GLU A 320 -22.07 11.25 -5.09
CA GLU A 320 -23.22 11.73 -4.31
C GLU A 320 -22.81 12.61 -3.12
N ARG A 321 -21.75 12.21 -2.42
CA ARG A 321 -21.28 12.88 -1.18
C ARG A 321 -20.35 14.06 -1.43
N LEU A 322 -19.60 14.03 -2.52
CA LEU A 322 -18.66 15.07 -2.94
C LEU A 322 -18.91 15.41 -4.42
N PRO A 323 -20.02 16.14 -4.74
CA PRO A 323 -20.39 16.45 -6.12
C PRO A 323 -19.31 17.20 -6.91
N ALA A 324 -18.42 17.89 -6.22
CA ALA A 324 -17.28 18.58 -6.82
C ALA A 324 -16.40 17.62 -7.67
N VAL A 325 -16.34 16.33 -7.34
CA VAL A 325 -15.62 15.32 -8.14
C VAL A 325 -16.16 15.24 -9.56
N ALA A 326 -17.49 15.32 -9.73
CA ALA A 326 -18.13 15.31 -11.06
C ALA A 326 -17.91 16.61 -11.86
N SER A 327 -17.36 17.64 -11.22
CA SER A 327 -17.07 18.94 -11.84
C SER A 327 -15.58 19.12 -12.15
N THR A 328 -14.76 18.10 -11.91
CA THR A 328 -13.36 18.03 -12.37
C THR A 328 -13.29 17.57 -13.83
N PRO A 329 -12.20 17.86 -14.56
CA PRO A 329 -12.01 17.45 -15.96
C PRO A 329 -12.22 15.97 -16.22
#